data_f436df735342a10fb9fb651695b0330e
#
_entry.id   f436df735342a10fb9fb651695b0330e
#
_cell.length_a   1.000
_cell.length_b   1.000
_cell.length_c   1.000
_cell.angle_alpha   90.00
_cell.angle_beta   90.00
_cell.angle_gamma   90.00
#
_symmetry.space_group_name_H-M   'P 1'
#
loop_
_entity.id
_entity.type
_entity.pdbx_description
1 polymer ?
#
loop_
_entity_poly.entity_id
_entity_poly.type
_entity_poly.pdbx_seq_one_letter_code
_entity_poly.pdbx_strand_id
1 'polypeptide(L)'
;NVTNDCTAEEFLHHVRTNPRFLFSSLGAFPPAKTMELFESLGVELKVERGRRVFPVSDKAEEIRQALLRYAQDAEIVYDGAKKLLLEELPPEPEAAPAVPENPRHPKKKKAGPALRCVGVRGTSGKEYRADAVLVATGGVSYPTTGSTGDGYRLARQAGHPLVEPVPSLVSLVSHDPDCKKMMGLALKNVTLTLFEDGKDIFEEQGEMLFTHFGISGPLTLSASSHLGDMKKHKYHAEIDLKPALSEEQLYDRITRDFALLANHAAQGALVKLLPASMQPVMVARWGIDPATRANQITREQKRELVQLMKHWR
;
A
#
# COMPACT_ATOMS: atom_id res chain seq x y z
N ASN A 1 11.32 -7.95 0.12
CA ASN A 1 12.17 -7.45 -0.97
C ASN A 1 13.17 -6.42 -0.43
N VAL A 2 14.29 -6.28 -1.12
CA VAL A 2 15.34 -5.32 -0.81
C VAL A 2 15.00 -3.96 -1.43
N THR A 3 14.65 -3.98 -2.71
CA THR A 3 14.23 -2.83 -3.49
C THR A 3 13.32 -3.27 -4.63
N ASN A 4 13.02 -2.37 -5.56
CA ASN A 4 12.39 -2.67 -6.85
C ASN A 4 13.38 -2.31 -7.95
N ASP A 5 13.48 -3.15 -8.99
CA ASP A 5 14.33 -2.89 -10.17
C ASP A 5 13.62 -1.89 -11.09
N CYS A 6 13.75 -0.62 -10.77
CA CYS A 6 13.12 0.49 -11.51
C CYS A 6 14.00 1.74 -11.51
N THR A 7 13.75 2.63 -12.45
CA THR A 7 14.39 3.95 -12.49
C THR A 7 13.87 4.85 -11.36
N ALA A 8 14.61 5.92 -11.05
CA ALA A 8 14.14 6.92 -10.09
C ALA A 8 12.83 7.59 -10.53
N GLU A 9 12.64 7.78 -11.83
CA GLU A 9 11.43 8.38 -12.40
C GLU A 9 10.22 7.43 -12.23
N GLU A 10 10.37 6.15 -12.59
CA GLU A 10 9.34 5.13 -12.36
C GLU A 10 8.98 5.01 -10.88
N PHE A 11 9.97 5.03 -10.00
CA PHE A 11 9.75 5.03 -8.56
C PHE A 11 8.88 6.20 -8.10
N LEU A 12 9.23 7.41 -8.53
CA LEU A 12 8.51 8.63 -8.17
C LEU A 12 7.07 8.65 -8.69
N HIS A 13 6.82 8.02 -9.86
CA HIS A 13 5.47 7.88 -10.41
C HIS A 13 4.53 7.12 -9.47
N HIS A 14 5.05 6.15 -8.73
CA HIS A 14 4.30 5.36 -7.75
C HIS A 14 4.16 6.02 -6.37
N VAL A 15 4.85 7.15 -6.11
CA VAL A 15 4.71 7.89 -4.85
C VAL A 15 3.49 8.80 -4.91
N ARG A 16 2.44 8.44 -4.19
CA ARG A 16 1.13 9.11 -4.24
C ARG A 16 1.13 10.55 -3.72
N THR A 17 1.89 10.82 -2.67
CA THR A 17 1.87 12.12 -2.00
C THR A 17 3.27 12.71 -1.97
N ASN A 18 3.41 13.96 -2.46
CA ASN A 18 4.66 14.72 -2.43
C ASN A 18 5.91 14.00 -2.98
N PRO A 19 5.86 13.41 -4.20
CA PRO A 19 6.99 12.68 -4.77
C PRO A 19 8.25 13.54 -4.89
N ARG A 20 8.11 14.86 -5.08
CA ARG A 20 9.24 15.79 -5.23
C ARG A 20 10.16 15.83 -3.99
N PHE A 21 9.62 15.49 -2.81
CA PHE A 21 10.43 15.37 -1.59
C PHE A 21 11.58 14.36 -1.74
N LEU A 22 11.38 13.32 -2.55
CA LEU A 22 12.37 12.25 -2.75
C LEU A 22 13.37 12.51 -3.89
N PHE A 23 13.28 13.61 -4.63
CA PHE A 23 14.16 13.87 -5.77
C PHE A 23 15.66 13.81 -5.40
N SER A 24 16.05 14.50 -4.35
CA SER A 24 17.45 14.50 -3.91
C SER A 24 17.91 13.12 -3.43
N SER A 25 17.07 12.42 -2.68
CA SER A 25 17.39 11.10 -2.16
C SER A 25 17.55 10.07 -3.28
N LEU A 26 16.61 10.03 -4.22
CA LEU A 26 16.66 9.11 -5.36
C LEU A 26 17.75 9.50 -6.40
N GLY A 27 18.07 10.80 -6.51
CA GLY A 27 19.21 11.24 -7.30
C GLY A 27 20.55 10.79 -6.72
N ALA A 28 20.68 10.82 -5.39
CA ALA A 28 21.90 10.38 -4.70
C ALA A 28 21.99 8.84 -4.59
N PHE A 29 20.87 8.17 -4.29
CA PHE A 29 20.81 6.73 -4.01
C PHE A 29 19.57 6.09 -4.66
N PRO A 30 19.57 5.86 -5.97
CA PRO A 30 18.48 5.21 -6.68
C PRO A 30 18.44 3.69 -6.39
N PRO A 31 17.36 2.99 -6.79
CA PRO A 31 17.22 1.53 -6.60
C PRO A 31 18.40 0.72 -7.13
N ALA A 32 18.99 1.10 -8.26
CA ALA A 32 20.17 0.43 -8.81
C ALA A 32 21.36 0.45 -7.83
N LYS A 33 21.63 1.61 -7.17
CA LYS A 33 22.69 1.68 -6.15
C LYS A 33 22.39 0.82 -4.91
N THR A 34 21.13 0.60 -4.59
CA THR A 34 20.76 -0.35 -3.53
C THR A 34 21.18 -1.77 -3.92
N MET A 35 20.94 -2.17 -5.17
CA MET A 35 21.36 -3.48 -5.67
C MET A 35 22.88 -3.61 -5.67
N GLU A 36 23.59 -2.63 -6.26
CA GLU A 36 25.04 -2.57 -6.26
C GLU A 36 25.67 -2.66 -4.84
N LEU A 37 25.05 -1.98 -3.86
CA LEU A 37 25.50 -2.05 -2.47
C LEU A 37 25.44 -3.48 -1.94
N PHE A 38 24.30 -4.17 -2.07
CA PHE A 38 24.17 -5.52 -1.54
C PHE A 38 25.05 -6.53 -2.29
N GLU A 39 25.18 -6.39 -3.60
CA GLU A 39 26.09 -7.21 -4.40
C GLU A 39 27.55 -7.00 -3.97
N SER A 40 27.96 -5.75 -3.73
CA SER A 40 29.30 -5.43 -3.20
C SER A 40 29.56 -6.02 -1.80
N LEU A 41 28.49 -6.22 -1.02
CA LEU A 41 28.54 -6.89 0.29
C LEU A 41 28.46 -8.42 0.21
N GLY A 42 28.49 -8.97 -1.03
CA GLY A 42 28.49 -10.42 -1.28
C GLY A 42 27.10 -11.06 -1.20
N VAL A 43 26.02 -10.31 -1.40
CA VAL A 43 24.65 -10.83 -1.47
C VAL A 43 24.24 -10.97 -2.93
N GLU A 44 24.02 -12.20 -3.40
CA GLU A 44 23.45 -12.43 -4.72
C GLU A 44 21.97 -12.07 -4.75
N LEU A 45 21.55 -11.26 -5.75
CA LEU A 45 20.20 -10.78 -5.90
C LEU A 45 19.49 -11.41 -7.10
N LYS A 46 18.17 -11.55 -7.00
CA LYS A 46 17.27 -11.96 -8.09
C LYS A 46 16.12 -10.96 -8.21
N VAL A 47 15.62 -10.81 -9.44
CA VAL A 47 14.42 -10.01 -9.73
C VAL A 47 13.24 -10.95 -9.95
N GLU A 48 12.17 -10.77 -9.18
CA GLU A 48 10.94 -11.54 -9.29
C GLU A 48 9.82 -10.74 -9.98
N ARG A 49 8.67 -11.40 -10.17
CA ARG A 49 7.46 -10.77 -10.73
C ARG A 49 7.15 -9.43 -10.03
N GLY A 50 6.83 -8.41 -10.81
CA GLY A 50 6.62 -7.05 -10.32
C GLY A 50 7.94 -6.31 -10.05
N ARG A 51 9.05 -6.77 -10.66
CA ARG A 51 10.40 -6.18 -10.56
C ARG A 51 10.89 -6.07 -9.11
N ARG A 52 10.39 -6.94 -8.22
CA ARG A 52 10.80 -6.99 -6.81
C ARG A 52 12.15 -7.69 -6.68
N VAL A 53 13.08 -7.07 -5.99
CA VAL A 53 14.44 -7.58 -5.78
C VAL A 53 14.52 -8.30 -4.45
N PHE A 54 15.00 -9.56 -4.47
CA PHE A 54 15.21 -10.42 -3.31
C PHE A 54 16.61 -11.02 -3.33
N PRO A 55 17.16 -11.45 -2.17
CA PRO A 55 18.33 -12.32 -2.19
C PRO A 55 17.97 -13.66 -2.83
N VAL A 56 18.91 -14.24 -3.55
CA VAL A 56 18.72 -15.58 -4.19
C VAL A 56 18.36 -16.65 -3.16
N SER A 57 18.91 -16.53 -1.97
CA SER A 57 18.63 -17.43 -0.83
C SER A 57 17.22 -17.35 -0.25
N ASP A 58 16.43 -16.32 -0.58
CA ASP A 58 15.14 -15.97 0.05
C ASP A 58 15.21 -15.74 1.57
N LYS A 59 16.41 -15.55 2.13
CA LYS A 59 16.61 -15.36 3.58
C LYS A 59 16.87 -13.89 3.92
N ALA A 60 15.96 -13.29 4.69
CA ALA A 60 16.14 -11.91 5.21
C ALA A 60 17.39 -11.80 6.11
N GLU A 61 17.81 -12.90 6.74
CA GLU A 61 19.01 -12.94 7.59
C GLU A 61 20.29 -12.61 6.82
N GLU A 62 20.38 -13.01 5.54
CA GLU A 62 21.52 -12.68 4.67
C GLU A 62 21.68 -11.16 4.50
N ILE A 63 20.56 -10.49 4.26
CA ILE A 63 20.49 -9.01 4.16
C ILE A 63 20.92 -8.38 5.49
N ARG A 64 20.41 -8.89 6.61
CA ARG A 64 20.77 -8.39 7.95
C ARG A 64 22.27 -8.54 8.23
N GLN A 65 22.85 -9.69 7.92
CA GLN A 65 24.28 -9.94 8.12
C GLN A 65 25.14 -9.05 7.20
N ALA A 66 24.73 -8.81 5.96
CA ALA A 66 25.42 -7.89 5.07
C ALA A 66 25.44 -6.46 5.65
N LEU A 67 24.31 -5.97 6.16
CA LEU A 67 24.24 -4.65 6.78
C LEU A 67 25.07 -4.56 8.08
N LEU A 68 25.12 -5.62 8.89
CA LEU A 68 25.99 -5.66 10.07
C LEU A 68 27.47 -5.61 9.69
N ARG A 69 27.88 -6.32 8.64
CA ARG A 69 29.26 -6.20 8.12
C ARG A 69 29.54 -4.80 7.60
N TYR A 70 28.57 -4.18 6.91
CA TYR A 70 28.71 -2.81 6.42
C TYR A 70 28.87 -1.78 7.54
N ALA A 71 28.20 -2.03 8.68
CA ALA A 71 28.25 -1.17 9.86
C ALA A 71 29.33 -1.57 10.88
N GLN A 72 30.32 -2.40 10.51
CA GLN A 72 31.30 -2.95 11.46
C GLN A 72 32.13 -1.90 12.21
N ASP A 73 32.31 -0.72 11.63
CA ASP A 73 33.06 0.38 12.24
C ASP A 73 32.19 1.25 13.18
N ALA A 74 30.90 0.95 13.27
CA ALA A 74 29.97 1.65 14.17
C ALA A 74 29.79 0.88 15.49
N GLU A 75 29.74 1.61 16.60
CA GLU A 75 29.37 1.03 17.90
C GLU A 75 27.85 0.80 17.92
N ILE A 76 27.44 -0.48 18.01
CA ILE A 76 26.02 -0.87 18.12
C ILE A 76 25.65 -1.01 19.59
N VAL A 77 24.75 -0.13 20.07
CA VAL A 77 24.25 -0.15 21.45
C VAL A 77 22.79 -0.58 21.46
N TYR A 78 22.48 -1.61 22.26
CA TYR A 78 21.12 -2.11 22.46
C TYR A 78 20.42 -1.34 23.58
N ASP A 79 19.96 -0.13 23.28
CA ASP A 79 19.17 0.72 24.19
C ASP A 79 18.11 1.47 23.36
N GLY A 80 16.88 1.54 23.85
CA GLY A 80 15.81 2.27 23.17
C GLY A 80 15.98 3.79 23.33
N ALA A 81 15.74 4.56 22.27
CA ALA A 81 15.78 6.03 22.32
C ALA A 81 14.56 6.59 23.05
N LYS A 82 14.74 7.08 24.28
CA LYS A 82 13.65 7.67 25.08
C LYS A 82 13.35 9.12 24.72
N LYS A 83 14.38 9.95 24.56
CA LYS A 83 14.23 11.36 24.19
C LYS A 83 15.50 11.94 23.58
N LEU A 84 15.36 13.00 22.79
CA LEU A 84 16.47 13.82 22.32
C LEU A 84 17.00 14.68 23.47
N LEU A 85 18.30 14.93 23.48
CA LEU A 85 18.94 15.95 24.31
C LEU A 85 18.98 17.23 23.50
N LEU A 86 18.17 18.21 23.87
CA LEU A 86 18.04 19.48 23.19
C LEU A 86 18.58 20.60 24.07
N GLU A 87 19.43 21.43 23.50
CA GLU A 87 19.99 22.63 24.15
C GLU A 87 19.53 23.88 23.39
N GLU A 88 19.22 24.95 24.10
CA GLU A 88 18.89 26.21 23.47
C GLU A 88 20.17 26.84 22.91
N LEU A 89 20.10 27.25 21.64
CA LEU A 89 21.18 28.04 21.07
C LEU A 89 21.12 29.46 21.64
N PRO A 90 22.29 30.06 21.93
CA PRO A 90 22.31 31.48 22.28
C PRO A 90 21.63 32.29 21.17
N PRO A 91 20.91 33.36 21.51
CA PRO A 91 20.29 34.22 20.51
C PRO A 91 21.35 34.68 19.50
N GLU A 92 21.06 34.50 18.21
CA GLU A 92 21.94 35.12 17.20
C GLU A 92 22.10 36.62 17.49
N PRO A 93 23.33 37.14 17.44
CA PRO A 93 23.54 38.57 17.53
C PRO A 93 22.66 39.26 16.45
N GLU A 94 21.87 40.26 16.86
CA GLU A 94 20.97 40.98 15.96
C GLU A 94 21.69 41.32 14.67
N ALA A 95 21.31 40.65 13.57
CA ALA A 95 21.81 41.01 12.25
C ALA A 95 21.44 42.45 11.93
N ALA A 96 22.39 43.19 11.35
CA ALA A 96 22.24 44.57 10.92
C ALA A 96 20.88 44.83 10.21
N PRO A 97 20.34 46.03 10.24
CA PRO A 97 18.95 46.35 9.91
C PRO A 97 18.53 45.79 8.57
N ALA A 98 17.49 44.98 8.62
CA ALA A 98 16.92 44.25 7.49
C ALA A 98 16.51 45.20 6.36
N VAL A 99 16.79 44.77 5.14
CA VAL A 99 16.22 45.32 3.89
C VAL A 99 14.68 45.41 4.04
N PRO A 100 14.02 46.52 3.58
CA PRO A 100 12.61 46.74 3.80
C PRO A 100 11.74 45.58 3.32
N GLU A 101 10.90 45.11 4.23
CA GLU A 101 10.03 43.92 4.02
C GLU A 101 9.09 44.13 2.81
N ASN A 102 9.06 43.17 1.94
CA ASN A 102 8.09 43.10 0.85
C ASN A 102 6.69 42.78 1.42
N PRO A 103 5.67 43.63 1.27
CA PRO A 103 4.37 43.44 1.91
C PRO A 103 3.56 42.22 1.42
N ARG A 104 4.07 41.47 0.50
CA ARG A 104 3.40 40.25 -0.08
C ARG A 104 3.68 38.93 0.64
N HIS A 105 4.53 38.93 1.68
CA HIS A 105 4.79 37.71 2.46
C HIS A 105 4.29 37.89 3.89
N PRO A 106 3.37 36.99 4.39
CA PRO A 106 2.89 37.08 5.76
C PRO A 106 4.06 36.87 6.74
N LYS A 107 4.14 37.72 7.79
CA LYS A 107 5.13 37.59 8.87
C LYS A 107 5.17 36.15 9.37
N LYS A 108 6.34 35.52 9.28
CA LYS A 108 6.58 34.24 9.96
C LYS A 108 6.28 34.44 11.45
N LYS A 109 5.41 33.60 12.01
CA LYS A 109 5.23 33.54 13.47
C LYS A 109 6.62 33.46 14.10
N LYS A 110 6.90 34.22 15.16
CA LYS A 110 8.16 34.16 15.92
C LYS A 110 8.44 32.69 16.19
N ALA A 111 9.50 32.14 15.60
CA ALA A 111 9.99 30.83 15.93
C ALA A 111 10.36 30.83 17.43
N GLY A 112 10.08 29.75 18.12
CA GLY A 112 10.61 29.55 19.46
C GLY A 112 12.16 29.57 19.44
N PRO A 113 12.81 29.46 20.63
CA PRO A 113 14.27 29.45 20.68
C PRO A 113 14.83 28.40 19.74
N ALA A 114 15.89 28.74 19.02
CA ALA A 114 16.58 27.79 18.16
C ALA A 114 17.18 26.70 19.04
N LEU A 115 16.86 25.42 18.72
CA LEU A 115 17.31 24.27 19.50
C LEU A 115 18.39 23.52 18.72
N ARG A 116 19.43 23.06 19.42
CA ARG A 116 20.42 22.13 18.90
C ARG A 116 20.23 20.77 19.56
N CYS A 117 20.20 19.71 18.75
CA CYS A 117 20.24 18.35 19.25
C CYS A 117 21.70 17.95 19.53
N VAL A 118 22.00 17.58 20.77
CA VAL A 118 23.33 17.24 21.25
C VAL A 118 23.45 15.80 21.70
N GLY A 119 22.44 14.97 21.41
CA GLY A 119 22.47 13.56 21.74
C GLY A 119 21.11 12.94 22.00
N VAL A 120 21.13 11.75 22.56
CA VAL A 120 19.94 10.94 22.88
C VAL A 120 20.05 10.41 24.31
N ARG A 121 18.95 10.40 25.06
CA ARG A 121 18.82 9.64 26.30
C ARG A 121 18.14 8.32 26.03
N GLY A 122 18.79 7.22 26.42
CA GLY A 122 18.25 5.88 26.34
C GLY A 122 17.14 5.58 27.33
N THR A 123 16.46 4.47 27.15
CA THR A 123 15.48 3.91 28.11
C THR A 123 16.16 3.44 29.38
N SER A 124 17.42 3.03 29.32
CA SER A 124 18.28 2.76 30.46
C SER A 124 18.56 3.98 31.34
N GLY A 125 18.30 5.19 30.84
CA GLY A 125 18.65 6.47 31.47
C GLY A 125 20.02 7.01 31.05
N LYS A 126 20.84 6.22 30.34
CA LYS A 126 22.15 6.65 29.85
C LYS A 126 21.99 7.73 28.77
N GLU A 127 22.89 8.69 28.78
CA GLU A 127 22.97 9.73 27.75
C GLU A 127 24.10 9.41 26.76
N TYR A 128 23.77 9.51 25.50
CA TYR A 128 24.68 9.35 24.37
C TYR A 128 24.80 10.72 23.67
N ARG A 129 25.91 11.40 23.92
CA ARG A 129 26.17 12.71 23.32
C ARG A 129 26.79 12.56 21.93
N ALA A 130 26.41 13.44 21.01
CA ALA A 130 26.87 13.46 19.63
C ALA A 130 26.73 14.86 19.03
N ASP A 131 27.53 15.15 18.01
CA ASP A 131 27.45 16.39 17.23
C ASP A 131 26.19 16.48 16.36
N ALA A 132 25.67 15.33 15.94
CA ALA A 132 24.43 15.19 15.18
C ALA A 132 23.71 13.89 15.52
N VAL A 133 22.39 13.88 15.39
CA VAL A 133 21.53 12.71 15.61
C VAL A 133 20.67 12.46 14.38
N LEU A 134 20.85 11.27 13.78
CA LEU A 134 19.99 10.78 12.71
C LEU A 134 18.89 9.88 13.29
N VAL A 135 17.63 10.27 13.10
CA VAL A 135 16.48 9.46 13.52
C VAL A 135 16.02 8.61 12.34
N ALA A 136 16.31 7.31 12.39
CA ALA A 136 16.00 6.34 11.33
C ALA A 136 15.29 5.09 11.93
N THR A 137 14.29 5.31 12.80
CA THR A 137 13.64 4.29 13.62
C THR A 137 12.52 3.52 12.91
N GLY A 138 12.30 3.77 11.63
CA GLY A 138 11.17 3.22 10.88
C GLY A 138 9.84 3.88 11.24
N GLY A 139 8.75 3.29 10.77
CA GLY A 139 7.39 3.77 10.98
C GLY A 139 6.61 3.00 12.05
N VAL A 140 5.34 2.62 11.71
CA VAL A 140 4.41 1.89 12.62
C VAL A 140 3.85 0.60 12.01
N SER A 141 4.39 0.15 10.87
CA SER A 141 3.78 -0.95 10.10
C SER A 141 3.95 -2.33 10.76
N TYR A 142 5.07 -2.56 11.45
CA TYR A 142 5.37 -3.83 12.13
C TYR A 142 5.95 -3.59 13.52
N PRO A 143 5.11 -3.29 14.52
CA PRO A 143 5.57 -2.95 15.88
C PRO A 143 6.42 -4.04 16.52
N THR A 144 6.14 -5.32 16.22
CA THR A 144 6.91 -6.47 16.73
C THR A 144 8.36 -6.52 16.23
N THR A 145 8.69 -5.79 15.18
CA THR A 145 10.05 -5.65 14.63
C THR A 145 10.75 -4.36 15.08
N GLY A 146 10.15 -3.62 16.02
CA GLY A 146 10.70 -2.37 16.55
C GLY A 146 10.15 -1.09 15.88
N SER A 147 9.28 -1.20 14.89
CA SER A 147 8.63 -0.04 14.23
C SER A 147 7.47 0.48 15.06
N THR A 148 7.75 1.06 16.21
CA THR A 148 6.78 1.49 17.23
C THR A 148 6.34 2.96 17.09
N GLY A 149 6.88 3.69 16.10
CA GLY A 149 6.60 5.11 15.90
C GLY A 149 7.43 6.06 16.76
N ASP A 150 8.51 5.59 17.35
CA ASP A 150 9.39 6.41 18.19
C ASP A 150 9.95 7.63 17.44
N GLY A 151 10.24 7.51 16.14
CA GLY A 151 10.68 8.62 15.32
C GLY A 151 9.68 9.78 15.27
N TYR A 152 8.39 9.49 15.22
CA TYR A 152 7.35 10.52 15.26
C TYR A 152 7.31 11.25 16.60
N ARG A 153 7.48 10.52 17.70
CA ARG A 153 7.56 11.09 19.04
C ARG A 153 8.79 11.99 19.20
N LEU A 154 9.94 11.55 18.73
CA LEU A 154 11.19 12.33 18.75
C LEU A 154 11.09 13.57 17.85
N ALA A 155 10.47 13.47 16.69
CA ALA A 155 10.24 14.61 15.79
C ALA A 155 9.34 15.68 16.44
N ARG A 156 8.25 15.26 17.11
CA ARG A 156 7.40 16.20 17.89
C ARG A 156 8.18 16.87 19.00
N GLN A 157 9.03 16.13 19.72
CA GLN A 157 9.89 16.69 20.77
C GLN A 157 10.83 17.76 20.21
N ALA A 158 11.33 17.58 19.00
CA ALA A 158 12.18 18.56 18.31
C ALA A 158 11.39 19.73 17.70
N GLY A 159 10.07 19.81 17.91
CA GLY A 159 9.23 20.89 17.41
C GLY A 159 8.78 20.75 15.94
N HIS A 160 9.02 19.60 15.30
CA HIS A 160 8.56 19.35 13.93
C HIS A 160 7.04 19.11 13.90
N PRO A 161 6.29 19.75 12.97
CA PRO A 161 4.91 19.39 12.72
C PRO A 161 4.85 17.97 12.15
N LEU A 162 3.87 17.20 12.58
CA LEU A 162 3.66 15.83 12.12
C LEU A 162 2.34 15.73 11.38
N VAL A 163 2.39 15.22 10.16
CA VAL A 163 1.19 14.72 9.47
C VAL A 163 0.95 13.30 9.96
N GLU A 164 -0.23 13.04 10.55
CA GLU A 164 -0.54 11.74 11.12
C GLU A 164 -0.50 10.66 10.02
N PRO A 165 0.25 9.56 10.24
CA PRO A 165 0.30 8.47 9.28
C PRO A 165 -1.05 7.77 9.18
N VAL A 166 -1.43 7.42 7.96
CA VAL A 166 -2.63 6.64 7.65
C VAL A 166 -2.23 5.29 7.06
N PRO A 167 -3.07 4.25 7.21
CA PRO A 167 -2.82 2.96 6.56
C PRO A 167 -2.69 3.10 5.05
N SER A 168 -1.73 2.39 4.47
CA SER A 168 -1.50 2.32 3.02
C SER A 168 -0.96 0.93 2.68
N LEU A 169 -1.26 0.41 1.48
CA LEU A 169 -0.91 -0.95 1.07
C LEU A 169 -1.44 -1.99 2.07
N VAL A 170 -2.70 -1.85 2.45
CA VAL A 170 -3.39 -2.72 3.41
C VAL A 170 -4.62 -3.38 2.79
N SER A 171 -5.07 -4.47 3.38
CA SER A 171 -6.36 -5.08 3.05
C SER A 171 -7.52 -4.15 3.39
N LEU A 172 -8.62 -4.27 2.67
CA LEU A 172 -9.82 -3.47 2.88
C LEU A 172 -10.89 -4.28 3.59
N VAL A 173 -11.44 -3.70 4.66
CA VAL A 173 -12.60 -4.24 5.35
C VAL A 173 -13.86 -3.90 4.55
N SER A 174 -14.72 -4.88 4.32
CA SER A 174 -16.02 -4.69 3.67
C SER A 174 -17.14 -5.12 4.59
N HIS A 175 -18.25 -4.42 4.53
CA HIS A 175 -19.49 -4.80 5.21
C HIS A 175 -20.31 -5.83 4.42
N ASP A 176 -19.87 -6.19 3.21
CA ASP A 176 -20.52 -7.19 2.38
C ASP A 176 -20.33 -8.60 2.97
N PRO A 177 -21.41 -9.28 3.40
CA PRO A 177 -21.34 -10.60 4.01
C PRO A 177 -20.85 -11.68 3.04
N ASP A 178 -20.89 -11.43 1.75
CA ASP A 178 -20.46 -12.38 0.72
C ASP A 178 -18.96 -12.57 0.69
N CYS A 179 -18.18 -11.58 1.14
CA CYS A 179 -16.73 -11.74 1.29
C CYS A 179 -16.38 -12.95 2.18
N LYS A 180 -17.10 -13.13 3.29
CA LYS A 180 -16.91 -14.27 4.21
C LYS A 180 -17.27 -15.60 3.56
N LYS A 181 -18.32 -15.64 2.72
CA LYS A 181 -18.75 -16.87 2.01
C LYS A 181 -17.70 -17.30 0.97
N MET A 182 -16.95 -16.35 0.43
CA MET A 182 -15.89 -16.56 -0.56
C MET A 182 -14.48 -16.54 0.06
N MET A 183 -14.35 -16.61 1.37
CA MET A 183 -13.06 -16.58 2.07
C MET A 183 -12.06 -17.59 1.47
N GLY A 184 -10.85 -17.11 1.17
CA GLY A 184 -9.79 -17.91 0.56
C GLY A 184 -9.84 -17.98 -0.97
N LEU A 185 -10.88 -17.43 -1.61
CA LEU A 185 -10.96 -17.36 -3.06
C LEU A 185 -10.01 -16.29 -3.61
N ALA A 186 -9.01 -16.73 -4.36
CA ALA A 186 -8.14 -15.85 -5.15
C ALA A 186 -8.66 -15.72 -6.59
N LEU A 187 -8.85 -14.49 -7.04
CA LEU A 187 -9.16 -14.14 -8.43
C LEU A 187 -7.88 -13.62 -9.09
N LYS A 188 -7.48 -14.23 -10.22
CA LYS A 188 -6.17 -13.96 -10.84
C LYS A 188 -6.19 -12.89 -11.94
N ASN A 189 -7.31 -12.75 -12.62
CA ASN A 189 -7.44 -11.86 -13.77
C ASN A 189 -8.78 -11.12 -13.67
N VAL A 190 -8.84 -10.16 -12.78
CA VAL A 190 -10.00 -9.27 -12.61
C VAL A 190 -9.53 -7.83 -12.69
N THR A 191 -10.41 -6.91 -13.03
CA THR A 191 -10.16 -5.49 -12.87
C THR A 191 -10.84 -5.02 -11.60
N LEU A 192 -10.10 -4.31 -10.75
CA LEU A 192 -10.62 -3.66 -9.56
C LEU A 192 -10.64 -2.16 -9.81
N THR A 193 -11.80 -1.56 -9.73
CA THR A 193 -11.99 -0.11 -9.80
C THR A 193 -12.41 0.40 -8.42
N LEU A 194 -11.71 1.41 -7.91
CA LEU A 194 -12.05 2.08 -6.65
C LEU A 194 -12.65 3.44 -6.97
N PHE A 195 -13.79 3.73 -6.35
CA PHE A 195 -14.51 4.99 -6.52
C PHE A 195 -14.47 5.81 -5.23
N GLU A 196 -14.28 7.13 -5.37
CA GLU A 196 -14.45 8.15 -4.34
C GLU A 196 -15.59 9.10 -4.75
N ASP A 197 -16.65 9.15 -3.97
CA ASP A 197 -17.83 10.00 -4.24
C ASP A 197 -18.39 9.84 -5.68
N GLY A 198 -18.31 8.61 -6.20
CA GLY A 198 -18.79 8.24 -7.53
C GLY A 198 -17.81 8.49 -8.68
N LYS A 199 -16.60 8.98 -8.40
CA LYS A 199 -15.51 9.08 -9.36
C LYS A 199 -14.55 7.93 -9.22
N ASP A 200 -14.13 7.34 -10.32
CA ASP A 200 -13.03 6.40 -10.36
C ASP A 200 -11.71 7.08 -10.01
N ILE A 201 -11.00 6.55 -9.03
CA ILE A 201 -9.71 7.06 -8.55
C ILE A 201 -8.58 6.06 -8.71
N PHE A 202 -8.94 4.82 -9.01
CA PHE A 202 -7.99 3.73 -9.26
C PHE A 202 -8.67 2.67 -10.12
N GLU A 203 -7.96 2.18 -11.13
CA GLU A 203 -8.35 1.02 -11.91
C GLU A 203 -7.10 0.24 -12.31
N GLU A 204 -7.08 -1.05 -11.99
CA GLU A 204 -5.97 -1.93 -12.36
C GLU A 204 -6.46 -3.37 -12.54
N GLN A 205 -5.83 -4.10 -13.48
CA GLN A 205 -6.09 -5.52 -13.69
C GLN A 205 -5.02 -6.38 -13.02
N GLY A 206 -5.44 -7.42 -12.29
CA GLY A 206 -4.50 -8.31 -11.61
C GLY A 206 -5.16 -9.33 -10.71
N GLU A 207 -4.53 -9.57 -9.56
CA GLU A 207 -4.93 -10.57 -8.59
C GLU A 207 -5.49 -9.95 -7.32
N MET A 208 -6.57 -10.52 -6.81
CA MET A 208 -7.16 -10.18 -5.51
C MET A 208 -7.61 -11.42 -4.75
N LEU A 209 -7.85 -11.28 -3.47
CA LEU A 209 -8.25 -12.34 -2.56
C LEU A 209 -9.44 -11.91 -1.70
N PHE A 210 -10.46 -12.75 -1.60
CA PHE A 210 -11.52 -12.60 -0.60
C PHE A 210 -11.09 -13.14 0.75
N THR A 211 -11.36 -12.40 1.82
CA THR A 211 -11.07 -12.75 3.21
C THR A 211 -12.35 -12.80 4.04
N HIS A 212 -12.25 -13.23 5.28
CA HIS A 212 -13.41 -13.24 6.19
C HIS A 212 -13.89 -11.83 6.60
N PHE A 213 -13.09 -10.80 6.36
CA PHE A 213 -13.40 -9.41 6.73
C PHE A 213 -13.54 -8.48 5.52
N GLY A 214 -13.29 -8.95 4.29
CA GLY A 214 -13.34 -8.11 3.09
C GLY A 214 -12.44 -8.64 1.99
N ILE A 215 -11.62 -7.76 1.41
CA ILE A 215 -10.76 -8.08 0.27
C ILE A 215 -9.28 -7.76 0.56
N SER A 216 -8.38 -8.50 -0.11
CA SER A 216 -6.93 -8.39 -0.01
C SER A 216 -6.28 -8.76 -1.35
N GLY A 217 -4.97 -8.97 -1.35
CA GLY A 217 -4.18 -9.30 -2.53
C GLY A 217 -3.62 -8.06 -3.24
N PRO A 218 -2.77 -8.25 -4.25
CA PRO A 218 -2.00 -7.17 -4.86
C PRO A 218 -2.84 -5.98 -5.31
N LEU A 219 -3.95 -6.19 -6.04
CA LEU A 219 -4.84 -5.12 -6.47
C LEU A 219 -5.42 -4.33 -5.30
N THR A 220 -5.89 -5.02 -4.27
CA THR A 220 -6.49 -4.37 -3.10
C THR A 220 -5.46 -3.55 -2.35
N LEU A 221 -4.24 -4.07 -2.21
CA LEU A 221 -3.15 -3.32 -1.57
C LEU A 221 -2.82 -2.05 -2.35
N SER A 222 -2.72 -2.13 -3.67
CA SER A 222 -2.52 -0.96 -4.54
C SER A 222 -3.69 0.03 -4.40
N ALA A 223 -4.93 -0.45 -4.52
CA ALA A 223 -6.14 0.38 -4.38
C ALA A 223 -6.19 1.11 -3.03
N SER A 224 -5.81 0.44 -1.93
CA SER A 224 -5.84 1.04 -0.60
C SER A 224 -4.92 2.26 -0.45
N SER A 225 -3.86 2.36 -1.26
CA SER A 225 -2.96 3.52 -1.27
C SER A 225 -3.59 4.78 -1.88
N HIS A 226 -4.73 4.63 -2.55
CA HIS A 226 -5.51 5.72 -3.15
C HIS A 226 -6.61 6.26 -2.23
N LEU A 227 -6.86 5.59 -1.10
CA LEU A 227 -7.83 6.07 -0.12
C LEU A 227 -7.31 7.33 0.58
N GLY A 228 -8.17 8.34 0.64
CA GLY A 228 -7.96 9.56 1.41
C GLY A 228 -8.64 9.49 2.78
N ASP A 229 -9.25 10.61 3.19
CA ASP A 229 -9.96 10.69 4.49
C ASP A 229 -11.34 10.01 4.38
N MET A 230 -11.40 8.75 4.83
CA MET A 230 -12.64 7.93 4.83
C MET A 230 -13.79 8.53 5.68
N LYS A 231 -13.51 9.55 6.50
CA LYS A 231 -14.58 10.26 7.23
C LYS A 231 -15.26 11.34 6.38
N LYS A 232 -14.57 11.83 5.35
CA LYS A 232 -15.06 12.90 4.47
C LYS A 232 -15.64 12.39 3.17
N HIS A 233 -15.17 11.24 2.68
CA HIS A 233 -15.50 10.70 1.37
C HIS A 233 -16.12 9.30 1.48
N LYS A 234 -16.99 8.98 0.53
CA LYS A 234 -17.59 7.65 0.39
C LYS A 234 -16.82 6.84 -0.66
N TYR A 235 -16.36 5.67 -0.23
CA TYR A 235 -15.63 4.76 -1.10
C TYR A 235 -16.45 3.52 -1.40
N HIS A 236 -16.38 3.04 -2.63
CA HIS A 236 -16.81 1.69 -2.99
C HIS A 236 -15.86 1.10 -4.02
N ALA A 237 -15.78 -0.22 -4.03
CA ALA A 237 -15.00 -0.99 -4.97
C ALA A 237 -15.94 -1.74 -5.93
N GLU A 238 -15.55 -1.80 -7.19
CA GLU A 238 -16.24 -2.55 -8.23
C GLU A 238 -15.24 -3.50 -8.90
N ILE A 239 -15.68 -4.74 -9.13
CA ILE A 239 -14.84 -5.78 -9.71
C ILE A 239 -15.42 -6.24 -11.03
N ASP A 240 -14.68 -6.09 -12.11
CA ASP A 240 -14.94 -6.79 -13.37
C ASP A 240 -14.32 -8.20 -13.30
N LEU A 241 -15.18 -9.21 -13.23
CA LEU A 241 -14.75 -10.61 -13.13
C LEU A 241 -14.26 -11.19 -14.46
N LYS A 242 -14.50 -10.51 -15.57
CA LYS A 242 -14.18 -10.96 -16.95
C LYS A 242 -13.64 -9.81 -17.82
N PRO A 243 -12.56 -9.13 -17.43
CA PRO A 243 -12.08 -7.93 -18.11
C PRO A 243 -11.66 -8.17 -19.57
N ALA A 244 -11.28 -9.40 -19.93
CA ALA A 244 -10.90 -9.75 -21.30
C ALA A 244 -12.09 -9.86 -22.27
N LEU A 245 -13.33 -9.78 -21.78
CA LEU A 245 -14.54 -9.89 -22.60
C LEU A 245 -15.35 -8.61 -22.50
N SER A 246 -15.84 -8.09 -23.64
CA SER A 246 -16.90 -7.07 -23.63
C SER A 246 -18.20 -7.66 -23.07
N GLU A 247 -19.17 -6.82 -22.74
CA GLU A 247 -20.50 -7.27 -22.28
C GLU A 247 -21.18 -8.17 -23.32
N GLU A 248 -21.08 -7.83 -24.60
CA GLU A 248 -21.63 -8.63 -25.70
C GLU A 248 -20.93 -9.99 -25.83
N GLN A 249 -19.61 -10.01 -25.79
CA GLN A 249 -18.82 -11.23 -25.83
C GLN A 249 -19.10 -12.13 -24.61
N LEU A 250 -19.29 -11.54 -23.43
CA LEU A 250 -19.66 -12.27 -22.23
C LEU A 250 -21.08 -12.82 -22.34
N TYR A 251 -22.02 -12.06 -22.86
CA TYR A 251 -23.40 -12.51 -23.12
C TYR A 251 -23.43 -13.71 -24.07
N ASP A 252 -22.69 -13.64 -25.18
CA ASP A 252 -22.58 -14.74 -26.15
C ASP A 252 -21.93 -15.97 -25.53
N ARG A 253 -20.91 -15.78 -24.70
CA ARG A 253 -20.26 -16.84 -23.95
C ARG A 253 -21.23 -17.53 -22.97
N ILE A 254 -21.98 -16.74 -22.17
CA ILE A 254 -22.99 -17.24 -21.25
C ILE A 254 -24.07 -18.02 -22.03
N THR A 255 -24.53 -17.48 -23.16
CA THR A 255 -25.58 -18.12 -23.96
C THR A 255 -25.12 -19.46 -24.50
N ARG A 256 -23.90 -19.56 -25.00
CA ARG A 256 -23.30 -20.81 -25.50
C ARG A 256 -23.07 -21.83 -24.36
N ASP A 257 -22.52 -21.39 -23.24
CA ASP A 257 -22.26 -22.27 -22.11
C ASP A 257 -23.56 -22.82 -21.49
N PHE A 258 -24.61 -22.00 -21.41
CA PHE A 258 -25.95 -22.41 -20.96
C PHE A 258 -26.64 -23.37 -21.92
N ALA A 259 -26.44 -23.23 -23.22
CA ALA A 259 -26.96 -24.19 -24.18
C ALA A 259 -26.28 -25.57 -24.02
N LEU A 260 -24.98 -25.62 -23.75
CA LEU A 260 -24.24 -26.86 -23.47
C LEU A 260 -24.65 -27.50 -22.13
N LEU A 261 -25.07 -26.69 -21.16
CA LEU A 261 -25.44 -27.10 -19.80
C LEU A 261 -26.96 -27.02 -19.58
N ALA A 262 -27.75 -27.16 -20.64
CA ALA A 262 -29.21 -26.86 -20.67
C ALA A 262 -30.01 -27.45 -19.52
N ASN A 263 -29.67 -28.66 -19.06
CA ASN A 263 -30.37 -29.36 -18.01
C ASN A 263 -29.79 -29.15 -16.60
N HIS A 264 -28.69 -28.39 -16.48
CA HIS A 264 -28.11 -28.08 -15.19
C HIS A 264 -28.89 -26.96 -14.49
N ALA A 265 -28.96 -27.02 -13.17
CA ALA A 265 -29.47 -25.93 -12.36
C ALA A 265 -28.55 -24.68 -12.48
N ALA A 266 -29.05 -23.50 -12.17
CA ALA A 266 -28.39 -22.21 -12.36
C ALA A 266 -26.94 -22.20 -11.82
N GLN A 267 -26.73 -22.72 -10.63
CA GLN A 267 -25.38 -22.80 -10.07
C GLN A 267 -24.44 -23.67 -10.92
N GLY A 268 -24.91 -24.87 -11.33
CA GLY A 268 -24.12 -25.78 -12.18
C GLY A 268 -23.83 -25.22 -13.56
N ALA A 269 -24.71 -24.35 -14.08
CA ALA A 269 -24.50 -23.67 -15.36
C ALA A 269 -23.36 -22.63 -15.31
N LEU A 270 -22.96 -22.15 -14.13
CA LEU A 270 -21.87 -21.19 -13.91
C LEU A 270 -20.46 -21.86 -13.81
N VAL A 271 -20.35 -23.18 -13.83
CA VAL A 271 -19.10 -23.90 -13.57
C VAL A 271 -17.96 -23.54 -14.53
N LYS A 272 -18.27 -23.16 -15.79
CA LYS A 272 -17.27 -22.71 -16.78
C LYS A 272 -16.94 -21.22 -16.69
N LEU A 273 -17.70 -20.49 -15.90
CA LEU A 273 -17.60 -19.01 -15.79
C LEU A 273 -16.97 -18.57 -14.48
N LEU A 274 -17.30 -19.24 -13.37
CA LEU A 274 -16.93 -18.79 -12.03
C LEU A 274 -16.35 -19.93 -11.19
N PRO A 275 -15.44 -19.62 -10.26
CA PRO A 275 -14.94 -20.55 -9.25
C PRO A 275 -16.09 -21.11 -8.40
N ALA A 276 -15.93 -22.34 -7.90
CA ALA A 276 -16.98 -23.06 -7.20
C ALA A 276 -17.57 -22.29 -5.99
N SER A 277 -16.74 -21.66 -5.17
CA SER A 277 -17.18 -20.89 -4.00
C SER A 277 -17.96 -19.60 -4.36
N MET A 278 -17.78 -19.08 -5.57
CA MET A 278 -18.47 -17.88 -6.03
C MET A 278 -19.85 -18.19 -6.67
N GLN A 279 -20.04 -19.41 -7.18
CA GLN A 279 -21.27 -19.77 -7.90
C GLN A 279 -22.53 -19.59 -7.06
N PRO A 280 -22.64 -20.10 -5.80
CA PRO A 280 -23.83 -19.92 -4.99
C PRO A 280 -24.07 -18.47 -4.62
N VAL A 281 -22.99 -17.69 -4.41
CA VAL A 281 -23.09 -16.26 -4.11
C VAL A 281 -23.61 -15.49 -5.33
N MET A 282 -23.12 -15.83 -6.53
CA MET A 282 -23.58 -15.22 -7.79
C MET A 282 -25.07 -15.51 -8.00
N VAL A 283 -25.52 -16.75 -7.82
CA VAL A 283 -26.95 -17.12 -7.98
C VAL A 283 -27.82 -16.35 -6.99
N ALA A 284 -27.39 -16.21 -5.75
CA ALA A 284 -28.12 -15.45 -4.74
C ALA A 284 -28.23 -13.96 -5.11
N ARG A 285 -27.15 -13.34 -5.59
CA ARG A 285 -27.15 -11.93 -6.05
C ARG A 285 -27.95 -11.73 -7.33
N TRP A 286 -27.94 -12.73 -8.20
CA TRP A 286 -28.72 -12.72 -9.42
C TRP A 286 -30.25 -12.81 -9.18
N GLY A 287 -30.64 -13.31 -7.99
CA GLY A 287 -32.05 -13.31 -7.58
C GLY A 287 -32.92 -14.34 -8.28
N ILE A 288 -32.33 -15.33 -8.94
CA ILE A 288 -33.07 -16.42 -9.57
C ILE A 288 -33.18 -17.62 -8.62
N ASP A 289 -34.21 -18.43 -8.82
CA ASP A 289 -34.36 -19.72 -8.09
C ASP A 289 -33.14 -20.60 -8.46
N PRO A 290 -32.35 -21.09 -7.48
CA PRO A 290 -31.22 -21.97 -7.70
C PRO A 290 -31.57 -23.25 -8.49
N ALA A 291 -32.81 -23.70 -8.43
CA ALA A 291 -33.31 -24.88 -9.16
C ALA A 291 -33.65 -24.60 -10.63
N THR A 292 -33.68 -23.32 -11.06
CA THR A 292 -33.96 -22.93 -12.44
C THR A 292 -32.95 -23.56 -13.38
N ARG A 293 -33.40 -24.27 -14.39
CA ARG A 293 -32.53 -24.90 -15.39
C ARG A 293 -31.96 -23.85 -16.35
N ALA A 294 -30.75 -24.07 -16.85
CA ALA A 294 -30.07 -23.14 -17.75
C ALA A 294 -30.87 -22.83 -19.03
N ASN A 295 -31.64 -23.79 -19.55
CA ASN A 295 -32.51 -23.59 -20.71
C ASN A 295 -33.78 -22.76 -20.43
N GLN A 296 -34.11 -22.55 -19.15
CA GLN A 296 -35.25 -21.73 -18.72
C GLN A 296 -34.87 -20.29 -18.42
N ILE A 297 -33.56 -19.99 -18.36
CA ILE A 297 -33.04 -18.65 -18.08
C ILE A 297 -33.27 -17.73 -19.28
N THR A 298 -34.02 -16.65 -19.04
CA THR A 298 -34.43 -15.70 -20.09
C THR A 298 -33.25 -14.86 -20.63
N ARG A 299 -33.49 -14.13 -21.72
CA ARG A 299 -32.50 -13.20 -22.27
C ARG A 299 -32.19 -12.06 -21.30
N GLU A 300 -33.21 -11.54 -20.63
CA GLU A 300 -33.09 -10.47 -19.63
C GLU A 300 -32.23 -10.93 -18.45
N GLN A 301 -32.52 -12.11 -17.91
CA GLN A 301 -31.73 -12.69 -16.83
C GLN A 301 -30.27 -12.90 -17.21
N LYS A 302 -29.98 -13.34 -18.46
CA LYS A 302 -28.60 -13.45 -18.93
C LYS A 302 -27.90 -12.09 -19.00
N ARG A 303 -28.60 -11.02 -19.39
CA ARG A 303 -28.05 -9.66 -19.38
C ARG A 303 -27.78 -9.16 -17.97
N GLU A 304 -28.69 -9.43 -17.02
CA GLU A 304 -28.47 -9.15 -15.60
C GLU A 304 -27.22 -9.86 -15.06
N LEU A 305 -27.03 -11.13 -15.42
CA LEU A 305 -25.80 -11.87 -15.06
C LEU A 305 -24.56 -11.21 -15.64
N VAL A 306 -24.60 -10.74 -16.89
CA VAL A 306 -23.47 -9.98 -17.49
C VAL A 306 -23.16 -8.75 -16.66
N GLN A 307 -24.18 -7.96 -16.29
CA GLN A 307 -23.99 -6.76 -15.47
C GLN A 307 -23.40 -7.09 -14.09
N LEU A 308 -23.90 -8.13 -13.43
CA LEU A 308 -23.37 -8.61 -12.14
C LEU A 308 -21.90 -9.06 -12.25
N MET A 309 -21.51 -9.67 -13.38
CA MET A 309 -20.13 -10.13 -13.58
C MET A 309 -19.18 -9.00 -13.99
N LYS A 310 -19.68 -7.97 -14.66
CA LYS A 310 -18.87 -6.80 -15.10
C LYS A 310 -18.77 -5.75 -14.00
N HIS A 311 -19.76 -5.64 -13.13
CA HIS A 311 -19.92 -4.59 -12.11
C HIS A 311 -20.22 -5.17 -10.73
N TRP A 312 -19.41 -6.13 -10.28
CA TRP A 312 -19.55 -6.73 -8.97
C TRP A 312 -19.18 -5.74 -7.86
N ARG A 313 -20.17 -5.37 -7.06
CA ARG A 313 -20.01 -4.41 -5.93
C ARG A 313 -20.07 -5.11 -4.60
#